data_3e957b92de06052b6ef51b0c72c696ba
#
_entry.id   3e957b92de06052b6ef51b0c72c696ba
#
_cell.length_a   1.000
_cell.length_b   1.000
_cell.length_c   1.000
_cell.angle_alpha   90.00
_cell.angle_beta   90.00
_cell.angle_gamma   90.00
#
_symmetry.space_group_name_H-M   'P 1'
#
loop_
_entity.id
_entity.type
_entity.pdbx_description
1 polymer ?
#
loop_
_entity_poly.entity_id
_entity_poly.type
_entity_poly.pdbx_seq_one_letter_code
_entity_poly.pdbx_strand_id
1 'polypeptide(L)'
;ALIALDMGVIQPNSGFVCDKSLVGCHGHPSATNVRDAIKMSCNPYFYRVFQRVVQQTNPNTGKIDSKYGLMLWNDAAKRMGFGTRLDIDLPNVRKGYIPDTTFYNKWYPSGWNFYTIYSNSIGQGEVGVIPLQMANFAALVANRGWYITPHLVRSYGDEKQREKFVKYSKKNYSFIPSSYWDLAVEGMWGV
;
A
#
# COMPACT_ATOMS: atom_id res chain seq x y z
N ALA A 1 -5.92 -2.14 2.47
CA ALA A 1 -7.34 -1.85 2.19
C ALA A 1 -7.53 -1.15 0.85
N LEU A 2 -6.94 0.04 0.63
CA LEU A 2 -7.16 0.89 -0.56
C LEU A 2 -6.94 0.14 -1.88
N ILE A 3 -5.83 -0.59 -2.03
CA ILE A 3 -5.55 -1.41 -3.22
C ILE A 3 -6.65 -2.47 -3.44
N ALA A 4 -7.13 -3.10 -2.37
CA ALA A 4 -8.14 -4.13 -2.46
C ALA A 4 -9.53 -3.58 -2.83
N LEU A 5 -9.85 -2.37 -2.39
CA LEU A 5 -11.06 -1.64 -2.80
C LEU A 5 -10.99 -1.25 -4.27
N ASP A 6 -9.84 -0.71 -4.71
CA ASP A 6 -9.62 -0.32 -6.11
C ASP A 6 -9.67 -1.53 -7.06
N MET A 7 -9.11 -2.66 -6.64
CA MET A 7 -9.20 -3.92 -7.39
C MET A 7 -10.61 -4.57 -7.34
N GLY A 8 -11.55 -4.04 -6.54
CA GLY A 8 -12.89 -4.60 -6.37
C GLY A 8 -12.94 -5.94 -5.64
N VAL A 9 -11.82 -6.41 -5.05
CA VAL A 9 -11.76 -7.70 -4.34
C VAL A 9 -12.38 -7.65 -2.94
N ILE A 10 -12.62 -6.44 -2.43
CA ILE A 10 -13.48 -6.16 -1.27
C ILE A 10 -14.35 -4.94 -1.57
N GLN A 11 -15.42 -4.80 -0.79
CA GLN A 11 -16.31 -3.64 -0.77
C GLN A 11 -16.14 -2.87 0.55
N PRO A 12 -16.58 -1.61 0.64
CA PRO A 12 -16.52 -0.82 1.88
C PRO A 12 -17.14 -1.53 3.10
N ASN A 13 -18.19 -2.30 2.89
CA ASN A 13 -18.92 -3.08 3.90
C ASN A 13 -18.47 -4.54 4.03
N SER A 14 -17.36 -4.92 3.39
CA SER A 14 -16.82 -6.28 3.57
C SER A 14 -16.37 -6.50 5.01
N GLY A 15 -16.94 -7.50 5.69
CA GLY A 15 -16.56 -7.92 7.03
C GLY A 15 -15.83 -9.26 7.01
N PHE A 16 -14.93 -9.47 7.98
CA PHE A 16 -14.25 -10.75 8.20
C PHE A 16 -14.15 -11.05 9.69
N VAL A 17 -14.30 -12.32 10.02
CA VAL A 17 -14.08 -12.81 11.40
C VAL A 17 -12.61 -12.56 11.79
N CYS A 18 -12.40 -12.07 13.02
CA CYS A 18 -11.07 -11.95 13.62
C CYS A 18 -10.57 -13.32 14.08
N ASP A 19 -10.21 -14.15 13.12
CA ASP A 19 -9.71 -15.51 13.34
C ASP A 19 -8.20 -15.47 13.66
N LYS A 20 -7.89 -15.50 14.96
CA LYS A 20 -6.50 -15.42 15.48
C LYS A 20 -5.66 -16.66 15.16
N SER A 21 -6.26 -17.75 14.64
CA SER A 21 -5.52 -18.92 14.17
C SER A 21 -4.77 -18.63 12.86
N LEU A 22 -5.21 -17.66 12.08
CA LEU A 22 -4.56 -17.25 10.82
C LEU A 22 -3.32 -16.40 11.05
N VAL A 23 -3.44 -15.44 11.97
CA VAL A 23 -2.37 -14.53 12.37
C VAL A 23 -2.73 -13.91 13.72
N GLY A 24 -1.72 -13.72 14.58
CA GLY A 24 -1.90 -13.13 15.91
C GLY A 24 -2.58 -11.75 15.86
N CYS A 25 -3.51 -11.52 16.79
CA CYS A 25 -4.22 -10.26 16.92
C CYS A 25 -4.57 -10.00 18.41
N HIS A 26 -4.77 -8.73 18.77
CA HIS A 26 -5.22 -8.33 20.09
C HIS A 26 -6.72 -8.57 20.31
N GLY A 27 -7.24 -8.23 21.50
CA GLY A 27 -8.64 -8.46 21.86
C GLY A 27 -9.56 -7.36 21.31
N HIS A 28 -10.42 -7.73 20.36
CA HIS A 28 -11.48 -6.88 19.83
C HIS A 28 -12.54 -7.75 19.11
N PRO A 29 -13.77 -7.26 18.88
CA PRO A 29 -14.75 -7.97 18.06
C PRO A 29 -14.33 -8.06 16.61
N SER A 30 -14.97 -8.94 15.83
CA SER A 30 -14.73 -9.04 14.38
C SER A 30 -15.06 -7.73 13.67
N ALA A 31 -14.23 -7.33 12.72
CA ALA A 31 -14.48 -6.14 11.92
C ALA A 31 -15.60 -6.40 10.89
N THR A 32 -16.65 -5.59 10.92
CA THR A 32 -17.80 -5.72 10.05
C THR A 32 -17.67 -4.98 8.71
N ASN A 33 -16.65 -4.11 8.61
CA ASN A 33 -16.37 -3.29 7.44
C ASN A 33 -14.91 -2.82 7.45
N VAL A 34 -14.50 -2.10 6.40
CA VAL A 34 -13.12 -1.59 6.24
C VAL A 34 -12.75 -0.59 7.33
N ARG A 35 -13.68 0.30 7.75
CA ARG A 35 -13.43 1.32 8.80
C ARG A 35 -13.13 0.65 10.13
N ASP A 36 -13.96 -0.31 10.53
CA ASP A 36 -13.78 -1.09 11.75
C ASP A 36 -12.44 -1.81 11.76
N ALA A 37 -12.06 -2.39 10.62
CA ALA A 37 -10.79 -3.10 10.48
C ALA A 37 -9.58 -2.19 10.67
N ILE A 38 -9.62 -0.97 10.13
CA ILE A 38 -8.58 0.04 10.32
C ILE A 38 -8.57 0.51 11.77
N LYS A 39 -9.73 0.91 12.30
CA LYS A 39 -9.91 1.37 13.69
C LYS A 39 -9.34 0.37 14.70
N MET A 40 -9.68 -0.90 14.54
CA MET A 40 -9.27 -1.97 15.45
C MET A 40 -7.91 -2.59 15.10
N SER A 41 -7.25 -2.13 14.03
CA SER A 41 -5.97 -2.70 13.54
C SER A 41 -6.02 -4.24 13.44
N CYS A 42 -7.09 -4.77 12.84
CA CYS A 42 -7.39 -6.20 12.83
C CYS A 42 -6.47 -6.97 11.86
N ASN A 43 -5.47 -7.67 12.38
CA ASN A 43 -4.54 -8.46 11.56
C ASN A 43 -5.24 -9.55 10.71
N PRO A 44 -6.15 -10.39 11.26
CA PRO A 44 -6.87 -11.39 10.45
C PRO A 44 -7.70 -10.78 9.33
N TYR A 45 -8.26 -9.58 9.53
CA TYR A 45 -8.94 -8.87 8.46
C TYR A 45 -7.99 -8.56 7.31
N PHE A 46 -6.84 -7.94 7.58
CA PHE A 46 -5.86 -7.59 6.55
C PHE A 46 -5.19 -8.81 5.93
N TYR A 47 -5.03 -9.91 6.68
CA TYR A 47 -4.65 -11.20 6.13
C TYR A 47 -5.62 -11.65 5.03
N ARG A 48 -6.94 -11.65 5.30
CA ARG A 48 -7.97 -12.02 4.33
C ARG A 48 -8.04 -11.06 3.14
N VAL A 49 -7.88 -9.76 3.39
CA VAL A 49 -7.80 -8.74 2.34
C VAL A 49 -6.62 -9.00 1.41
N PHE A 50 -5.43 -9.21 1.96
CA PHE A 50 -4.23 -9.49 1.16
C PHE A 50 -4.34 -10.82 0.41
N GLN A 51 -4.93 -11.84 1.05
CA GLN A 51 -5.22 -13.11 0.39
C GLN A 51 -6.04 -12.89 -0.88
N ARG A 52 -7.11 -12.09 -0.81
CA ARG A 52 -7.94 -11.76 -1.98
C ARG A 52 -7.21 -10.94 -3.03
N VAL A 53 -6.29 -10.05 -2.61
CA VAL A 53 -5.46 -9.25 -3.53
C VAL A 53 -4.49 -10.15 -4.30
N VAL A 54 -3.82 -11.10 -3.63
CA VAL A 54 -2.78 -11.90 -4.28
C VAL A 54 -3.28 -13.20 -4.90
N GLN A 55 -4.41 -13.74 -4.45
CA GLN A 55 -5.03 -14.93 -5.07
C GLN A 55 -5.96 -14.54 -6.23
N GLN A 56 -5.39 -13.85 -7.24
CA GLN A 56 -6.12 -13.46 -8.44
C GLN A 56 -6.07 -14.54 -9.52
N THR A 57 -7.12 -14.59 -10.33
CA THR A 57 -7.12 -15.42 -11.55
C THR A 57 -6.20 -14.78 -12.58
N ASN A 58 -5.17 -15.51 -12.99
CA ASN A 58 -4.29 -15.08 -14.06
C ASN A 58 -5.03 -15.21 -15.40
N PRO A 59 -5.23 -14.11 -16.16
CA PRO A 59 -6.02 -14.13 -17.39
C PRO A 59 -5.43 -15.02 -18.49
N ASN A 60 -4.12 -15.27 -18.45
CA ASN A 60 -3.46 -16.12 -19.45
C ASN A 60 -3.66 -17.62 -19.19
N THR A 61 -3.93 -18.02 -17.95
CA THR A 61 -4.04 -19.42 -17.55
C THR A 61 -5.41 -19.82 -17.06
N GLY A 62 -6.27 -18.85 -16.74
CA GLY A 62 -7.59 -19.06 -16.11
C GLY A 62 -7.53 -19.65 -14.70
N LYS A 63 -6.34 -19.69 -14.05
CA LYS A 63 -6.14 -20.26 -12.72
C LYS A 63 -5.74 -19.21 -11.70
N ILE A 64 -6.03 -19.47 -10.42
CA ILE A 64 -5.54 -18.65 -9.32
C ILE A 64 -4.02 -18.72 -9.29
N ASP A 65 -3.38 -17.54 -9.28
CA ASP A 65 -1.93 -17.39 -9.34
C ASP A 65 -1.44 -16.28 -8.39
N SER A 66 -0.83 -16.69 -7.28
CA SER A 66 -0.28 -15.75 -6.30
C SER A 66 0.88 -14.91 -6.84
N LYS A 67 1.58 -15.38 -7.87
CA LYS A 67 2.65 -14.61 -8.53
C LYS A 67 2.07 -13.44 -9.30
N TYR A 68 0.99 -13.70 -10.05
CA TYR A 68 0.25 -12.67 -10.77
C TYR A 68 -0.34 -11.63 -9.81
N GLY A 69 -1.02 -12.07 -8.75
CA GLY A 69 -1.60 -11.15 -7.77
C GLY A 69 -0.57 -10.35 -7.00
N LEU A 70 0.60 -10.93 -6.66
CA LEU A 70 1.70 -10.19 -6.04
C LEU A 70 2.26 -9.11 -6.98
N MET A 71 2.35 -9.39 -8.28
CA MET A 71 2.76 -8.40 -9.28
C MET A 71 1.82 -7.20 -9.30
N LEU A 72 0.50 -7.43 -9.30
CA LEU A 72 -0.51 -6.37 -9.25
C LEU A 72 -0.40 -5.54 -7.97
N TRP A 73 -0.25 -6.19 -6.82
CA TRP A 73 -0.08 -5.51 -5.53
C TRP A 73 1.21 -4.68 -5.48
N ASN A 74 2.34 -5.23 -5.96
CA ASN A 74 3.64 -4.55 -6.00
C ASN A 74 3.57 -3.29 -6.89
N ASP A 75 2.94 -3.38 -8.07
CA ASP A 75 2.73 -2.24 -8.96
C ASP A 75 1.88 -1.16 -8.28
N ALA A 76 0.75 -1.53 -7.69
CA ALA A 76 -0.12 -0.61 -6.96
C ALA A 76 0.61 0.08 -5.80
N ALA A 77 1.42 -0.66 -5.01
CA ALA A 77 2.22 -0.10 -3.93
C ALA A 77 3.26 0.90 -4.45
N LYS A 78 3.93 0.60 -5.57
CA LYS A 78 4.88 1.52 -6.21
C LYS A 78 4.21 2.79 -6.71
N ARG A 79 3.03 2.70 -7.29
CA ARG A 79 2.23 3.85 -7.72
C ARG A 79 1.79 4.74 -6.55
N MET A 80 1.74 4.22 -5.33
CA MET A 80 1.51 4.99 -4.09
C MET A 80 2.81 5.52 -3.46
N GLY A 81 3.97 5.35 -4.12
CA GLY A 81 5.26 5.89 -3.69
C GLY A 81 6.11 4.94 -2.83
N PHE A 82 5.66 3.70 -2.59
CA PHE A 82 6.45 2.70 -1.87
C PHE A 82 7.39 1.94 -2.80
N GLY A 83 8.56 1.54 -2.32
CA GLY A 83 9.52 0.78 -3.12
C GLY A 83 10.14 1.54 -4.30
N THR A 84 9.88 2.84 -4.43
CA THR A 84 10.40 3.74 -5.46
C THR A 84 11.13 4.92 -4.84
N ARG A 85 12.03 5.56 -5.59
CA ARG A 85 12.60 6.83 -5.14
C ARG A 85 11.56 7.93 -5.33
N LEU A 86 11.30 8.68 -4.27
CA LEU A 86 10.56 9.94 -4.38
C LEU A 86 11.47 10.96 -5.06
N ASP A 87 10.94 11.72 -6.01
CA ASP A 87 11.68 12.75 -6.77
C ASP A 87 11.88 14.04 -5.93
N ILE A 88 12.54 13.86 -4.79
CA ILE A 88 12.89 14.92 -3.82
C ILE A 88 14.23 15.57 -4.19
N ASP A 89 14.45 16.77 -3.68
CA ASP A 89 15.66 17.59 -3.87
C ASP A 89 16.88 17.15 -3.03
N LEU A 90 16.83 15.97 -2.41
CA LEU A 90 17.96 15.38 -1.70
C LEU A 90 18.70 14.35 -2.57
N PRO A 91 20.05 14.33 -2.52
CA PRO A 91 20.81 13.27 -3.17
C PRO A 91 20.66 11.94 -2.43
N ASN A 92 20.85 10.82 -3.14
CA ASN A 92 20.96 9.47 -2.57
C ASN A 92 19.77 8.99 -1.74
N VAL A 93 18.56 9.49 -2.02
CA VAL A 93 17.33 9.01 -1.36
C VAL A 93 17.14 7.52 -1.64
N ARG A 94 16.97 6.72 -0.60
CA ARG A 94 16.69 5.30 -0.71
C ARG A 94 15.26 5.07 -1.19
N LYS A 95 15.05 3.98 -1.92
CA LYS A 95 13.71 3.63 -2.45
C LYS A 95 12.87 2.74 -1.53
N GLY A 96 13.43 2.28 -0.39
CA GLY A 96 12.79 1.21 0.37
C GLY A 96 12.72 -0.09 -0.44
N TYR A 97 11.86 -1.00 -0.04
CA TYR A 97 11.70 -2.27 -0.72
C TYR A 97 10.26 -2.79 -0.58
N ILE A 98 9.63 -3.07 -1.70
CA ILE A 98 8.38 -3.84 -1.77
C ILE A 98 8.70 -5.13 -2.52
N PRO A 99 8.52 -6.30 -1.89
CA PRO A 99 8.92 -7.57 -2.48
C PRO A 99 8.15 -7.86 -3.77
N ASP A 100 8.81 -8.51 -4.70
CA ASP A 100 8.28 -8.91 -6.00
C ASP A 100 8.50 -10.41 -6.27
N THR A 101 8.02 -10.85 -7.42
CA THR A 101 8.16 -12.25 -7.83
C THR A 101 9.62 -12.65 -8.03
N THR A 102 10.50 -11.73 -8.44
CA THR A 102 11.93 -12.00 -8.62
C THR A 102 12.59 -12.36 -7.30
N PHE A 103 12.26 -11.61 -6.23
CA PHE A 103 12.73 -11.92 -4.89
C PHE A 103 12.29 -13.31 -4.45
N TYR A 104 11.00 -13.61 -4.49
CA TYR A 104 10.50 -14.89 -3.98
C TYR A 104 10.95 -16.08 -4.84
N ASN A 105 11.06 -15.93 -6.16
CA ASN A 105 11.60 -16.99 -7.01
C ASN A 105 13.07 -17.33 -6.69
N LYS A 106 13.85 -16.31 -6.29
CA LYS A 106 15.25 -16.52 -5.88
C LYS A 106 15.35 -17.26 -4.55
N TRP A 107 14.55 -16.87 -3.56
CA TRP A 107 14.65 -17.42 -2.20
C TRP A 107 13.85 -18.71 -2.01
N TYR A 108 12.87 -18.96 -2.86
CA TYR A 108 12.00 -20.14 -2.83
C TYR A 108 11.96 -20.81 -4.22
N PRO A 109 13.09 -21.41 -4.67
CA PRO A 109 13.19 -21.96 -6.02
C PRO A 109 12.27 -23.16 -6.25
N SER A 110 11.89 -23.89 -5.19
CA SER A 110 10.92 -24.99 -5.26
C SER A 110 9.46 -24.53 -5.38
N GLY A 111 9.22 -23.22 -5.36
CA GLY A 111 7.90 -22.62 -5.45
C GLY A 111 7.46 -21.92 -4.17
N TRP A 112 6.52 -21.00 -4.33
CA TRP A 112 5.93 -20.21 -3.25
C TRP A 112 4.48 -19.85 -3.60
N ASN A 113 3.70 -19.51 -2.58
CA ASN A 113 2.32 -19.12 -2.72
C ASN A 113 1.92 -18.10 -1.63
N PHE A 114 0.65 -17.81 -1.47
CA PHE A 114 0.14 -16.89 -0.46
C PHE A 114 0.69 -17.19 0.96
N TYR A 115 0.77 -18.46 1.35
CA TYR A 115 1.24 -18.83 2.70
C TYR A 115 2.71 -18.53 2.94
N THR A 116 3.51 -18.37 1.89
CA THR A 116 4.90 -17.94 2.00
C THR A 116 5.01 -16.43 2.28
N ILE A 117 4.05 -15.63 1.76
CA ILE A 117 4.14 -14.17 1.69
C ILE A 117 3.12 -13.44 2.57
N TYR A 118 2.29 -14.15 3.34
CA TYR A 118 1.17 -13.55 4.09
C TYR A 118 1.61 -12.48 5.09
N SER A 119 2.84 -12.50 5.60
CA SER A 119 3.39 -11.51 6.52
C SER A 119 3.32 -10.08 5.95
N ASN A 120 3.38 -9.94 4.61
CA ASN A 120 3.23 -8.64 3.95
C ASN A 120 1.82 -8.03 4.18
N SER A 121 0.82 -8.84 4.51
CA SER A 121 -0.55 -8.40 4.77
C SER A 121 -0.67 -7.41 5.93
N ILE A 122 0.23 -7.51 6.89
CA ILE A 122 0.29 -6.67 8.10
C ILE A 122 1.53 -5.76 8.13
N GLY A 123 2.17 -5.55 6.96
CA GLY A 123 3.34 -4.68 6.84
C GLY A 123 4.62 -5.25 7.45
N GLN A 124 4.67 -6.58 7.62
CA GLN A 124 5.85 -7.32 8.08
C GLN A 124 6.51 -8.11 6.94
N GLY A 125 7.37 -9.05 7.27
CA GLY A 125 8.10 -9.83 6.28
C GLY A 125 9.13 -8.98 5.55
N GLU A 126 9.10 -9.03 4.22
CA GLU A 126 10.12 -8.41 3.38
C GLU A 126 9.80 -6.95 2.99
N VAL A 127 8.68 -6.41 3.47
CA VAL A 127 8.32 -5.00 3.23
C VAL A 127 9.25 -4.08 4.01
N GLY A 128 10.00 -3.26 3.30
CA GLY A 128 10.90 -2.25 3.88
C GLY A 128 10.58 -0.86 3.33
N VAL A 129 10.06 0.04 4.17
CA VAL A 129 9.75 1.42 3.80
C VAL A 129 10.66 2.40 4.51
N ILE A 130 10.92 3.55 3.89
CA ILE A 130 11.65 4.62 4.54
C ILE A 130 10.67 5.63 5.21
N PRO A 131 11.05 6.29 6.31
CA PRO A 131 10.17 7.25 6.99
C PRO A 131 9.59 8.31 6.08
N LEU A 132 10.35 8.79 5.09
CA LEU A 132 9.87 9.76 4.12
C LEU A 132 8.71 9.23 3.26
N GLN A 133 8.73 7.96 2.86
CA GLN A 133 7.61 7.34 2.13
C GLN A 133 6.37 7.23 3.02
N MET A 134 6.55 6.92 4.30
CA MET A 134 5.44 6.89 5.26
C MET A 134 4.85 8.29 5.47
N ALA A 135 5.68 9.33 5.61
CA ALA A 135 5.23 10.71 5.72
C ALA A 135 4.47 11.16 4.46
N ASN A 136 4.99 10.83 3.28
CA ASN A 136 4.32 11.11 2.01
C ASN A 136 2.99 10.37 1.88
N PHE A 137 2.92 9.12 2.33
CA PHE A 137 1.68 8.36 2.36
C PHE A 137 0.66 8.96 3.35
N ALA A 138 1.11 9.42 4.53
CA ALA A 138 0.26 10.13 5.46
C ALA A 138 -0.32 11.42 4.85
N ALA A 139 0.49 12.17 4.09
CA ALA A 139 0.00 13.33 3.33
C ALA A 139 -1.02 12.93 2.26
N LEU A 140 -0.79 11.81 1.56
CA LEU A 140 -1.73 11.27 0.57
C LEU A 140 -3.08 10.90 1.20
N VAL A 141 -3.08 10.28 2.39
CA VAL A 141 -4.29 9.96 3.16
C VAL A 141 -5.00 11.24 3.63
N ALA A 142 -4.27 12.17 4.25
CA ALA A 142 -4.82 13.43 4.76
C ALA A 142 -5.50 14.27 3.67
N ASN A 143 -4.93 14.27 2.48
CA ASN A 143 -5.42 15.01 1.31
C ASN A 143 -6.44 14.23 0.45
N ARG A 144 -6.87 13.04 0.85
CA ARG A 144 -7.81 12.17 0.10
C ARG A 144 -7.31 11.84 -1.30
N GLY A 145 -6.05 11.44 -1.40
CA GLY A 145 -5.51 10.85 -2.62
C GLY A 145 -4.62 11.76 -3.45
N TRP A 146 -4.09 12.85 -2.91
CA TRP A 146 -3.06 13.62 -3.58
C TRP A 146 -1.93 14.06 -2.63
N TYR A 147 -0.77 14.32 -3.17
CA TYR A 147 0.37 14.85 -2.43
C TYR A 147 1.18 15.81 -3.31
N ILE A 148 1.99 16.64 -2.66
CA ILE A 148 3.05 17.40 -3.31
C ILE A 148 4.36 16.65 -3.05
N THR A 149 5.20 16.51 -4.07
CA THR A 149 6.51 15.87 -3.89
C THR A 149 7.27 16.51 -2.73
N PRO A 150 7.66 15.74 -1.70
CA PRO A 150 8.43 16.26 -0.58
C PRO A 150 9.70 16.98 -1.06
N HIS A 151 10.03 18.12 -0.45
CA HIS A 151 11.20 18.91 -0.81
C HIS A 151 11.63 19.79 0.36
N LEU A 152 12.90 20.17 0.40
CA LEU A 152 13.47 21.05 1.41
C LEU A 152 13.61 22.48 0.91
N VAL A 153 13.92 22.64 -0.38
CA VAL A 153 14.17 23.96 -0.97
C VAL A 153 12.94 24.46 -1.70
N ARG A 154 12.41 25.59 -1.28
CA ARG A 154 11.25 26.22 -1.93
C ARG A 154 11.62 26.83 -3.28
N SER A 155 12.68 27.61 -3.32
CA SER A 155 13.26 28.21 -4.54
C SER A 155 14.57 28.87 -4.22
N TYR A 156 15.42 29.09 -5.23
CA TYR A 156 16.61 29.95 -5.16
C TYR A 156 16.91 30.56 -6.54
N GLY A 157 17.72 31.62 -6.55
CA GLY A 157 18.24 32.20 -7.79
C GLY A 157 17.24 32.97 -8.64
N ASP A 158 17.57 33.07 -9.93
CA ASP A 158 16.78 33.77 -10.94
C ASP A 158 15.54 32.95 -11.40
N GLU A 159 14.80 33.48 -12.38
CA GLU A 159 13.54 32.88 -12.90
C GLU A 159 13.79 31.50 -13.49
N LYS A 160 14.85 31.29 -14.26
CA LYS A 160 15.21 29.97 -14.84
C LYS A 160 15.52 28.92 -13.78
N GLN A 161 16.16 29.34 -12.69
CA GLN A 161 16.46 28.45 -11.57
C GLN A 161 15.18 28.11 -10.78
N ARG A 162 14.25 29.07 -10.64
CA ARG A 162 12.94 28.84 -10.00
C ARG A 162 12.06 27.86 -10.76
N GLU A 163 12.14 27.83 -12.09
CA GLU A 163 11.39 26.86 -12.91
C GLU A 163 11.64 25.39 -12.50
N LYS A 164 12.85 25.07 -12.05
CA LYS A 164 13.21 23.73 -11.57
C LYS A 164 12.39 23.28 -10.35
N PHE A 165 11.82 24.23 -9.62
CA PHE A 165 11.02 23.98 -8.42
C PHE A 165 9.51 23.98 -8.67
N VAL A 166 9.05 24.25 -9.88
CA VAL A 166 7.61 24.23 -10.24
C VAL A 166 7.00 22.85 -9.97
N LYS A 167 7.77 21.76 -10.13
CA LYS A 167 7.32 20.42 -9.82
C LYS A 167 6.88 20.25 -8.36
N TYR A 168 7.44 21.02 -7.42
CA TYR A 168 7.11 20.97 -6.00
C TYR A 168 5.86 21.77 -5.62
N SER A 169 5.21 22.44 -6.55
CA SER A 169 3.89 23.04 -6.37
C SER A 169 2.78 22.22 -7.03
N LYS A 170 3.16 21.22 -7.83
CA LYS A 170 2.20 20.38 -8.57
C LYS A 170 1.64 19.25 -7.69
N LYS A 171 0.32 19.12 -7.69
CA LYS A 171 -0.36 17.98 -7.05
C LYS A 171 -0.16 16.70 -7.86
N ASN A 172 0.27 15.66 -7.19
CA ASN A 172 0.35 14.30 -7.71
C ASN A 172 -0.87 13.54 -7.19
N TYR A 173 -1.73 13.07 -8.09
CA TYR A 173 -2.96 12.36 -7.72
C TYR A 173 -2.74 10.86 -7.72
N SER A 174 -3.32 10.18 -6.73
CA SER A 174 -3.43 8.74 -6.68
C SER A 174 -4.38 8.23 -7.76
N PHE A 175 -4.20 6.97 -8.14
CA PHE A 175 -5.15 6.24 -9.00
C PHE A 175 -6.40 5.75 -8.25
N ILE A 176 -6.41 5.84 -6.92
CA ILE A 176 -7.49 5.36 -6.06
C ILE A 176 -8.57 6.44 -5.93
N PRO A 177 -9.87 6.10 -6.11
CA PRO A 177 -10.98 7.03 -5.96
C PRO A 177 -11.00 7.72 -4.60
N SER A 178 -11.38 9.00 -4.57
CA SER A 178 -11.40 9.83 -3.34
C SER A 178 -12.29 9.23 -2.24
N SER A 179 -13.41 8.61 -2.59
CA SER A 179 -14.33 7.96 -1.64
C SER A 179 -13.68 6.84 -0.82
N TYR A 180 -12.68 6.14 -1.38
CA TYR A 180 -11.96 5.10 -0.63
C TYR A 180 -10.95 5.69 0.36
N TRP A 181 -10.42 6.88 0.07
CA TRP A 181 -9.59 7.62 1.01
C TRP A 181 -10.40 8.11 2.21
N ASP A 182 -11.64 8.54 2.01
CA ASP A 182 -12.54 8.93 3.11
C ASP A 182 -12.77 7.77 4.08
N LEU A 183 -13.00 6.55 3.57
CA LEU A 183 -13.11 5.34 4.40
C LEU A 183 -11.87 5.09 5.26
N ALA A 184 -10.67 5.29 4.67
CA ALA A 184 -9.42 5.11 5.40
C ALA A 184 -9.27 6.17 6.51
N VAL A 185 -9.56 7.44 6.20
CA VAL A 185 -9.50 8.54 7.17
C VAL A 185 -10.50 8.33 8.31
N GLU A 186 -11.75 7.95 8.02
CA GLU A 186 -12.75 7.65 9.03
C GLU A 186 -12.33 6.49 9.94
N GLY A 187 -11.74 5.43 9.36
CA GLY A 187 -11.17 4.33 10.13
C GLY A 187 -10.03 4.78 11.06
N MET A 188 -9.11 5.61 10.56
CA MET A 188 -8.00 6.17 11.34
C MET A 188 -8.47 7.16 12.43
N TRP A 189 -9.49 7.94 12.17
CA TRP A 189 -10.10 8.83 13.17
C TRP A 189 -10.67 8.08 14.36
N GLY A 190 -11.13 6.85 14.16
CA GLY A 190 -11.74 6.03 15.18
C GLY A 190 -10.78 5.27 16.10
N VAL A 191 -9.45 5.36 15.87
CA VAL A 191 -8.42 4.64 16.65
C VAL A 191 -8.30 5.16 18.09
#